data_46a150a9fa082ee523cdee2e280d904a
#
_entry.id   46a150a9fa082ee523cdee2e280d904a
#
_cell.length_a   1.000
_cell.length_b   1.000
_cell.length_c   1.000
_cell.angle_alpha   90.00
_cell.angle_beta   90.00
_cell.angle_gamma   90.00
#
_symmetry.space_group_name_H-M   'P 1'
#
loop_
_entity.id
_entity.type
_entity.pdbx_description
1 polymer ?
#
loop_
_entity_poly.entity_id
_entity_poly.type
_entity_poly.pdbx_seq_one_letter_code
_entity_poly.pdbx_strand_id
1 'polypeptide(L)'
;MSTTLLAIETSCDETAAAIVVDGKEVKSNVIYSQIELHKLYGGVVPEIASRKHVEKINQVIRAAIEEAQVTWEDIDGIAVTYGPGLVGPLLVGVSAAKTIAFAKGKPIVGVHHIEGHIAANYIENDQLKPPFMCMVASGGHSHLVYVKDYGEFEIVGRTRDDAAGEAFDKVARAIGLGYPGGPKIDKLAKEGNSSAINFPRAYMEDAPYDFSFSGLKSAVLNYLNSCEMKGIEINKADVAASFQQAVIDVLTDNSVRAAKDYGCEKLALAGGVASNSSLRQSLIERCAREGVEFYYPSPVYCTDNAAMIGVAGYHEFIKGTRHDLTLNAVPNLKIGER
;
A
#
# COMPACT_ATOMS: atom_id res chain seq x y z
N MET A 1 7.36 -21.95 21.52
CA MET A 1 8.54 -21.13 21.24
C MET A 1 8.07 -19.97 20.39
N SER A 2 8.51 -18.75 20.65
CA SER A 2 8.21 -17.59 19.82
C SER A 2 8.99 -17.69 18.49
N THR A 3 8.42 -17.16 17.42
CA THR A 3 9.04 -17.13 16.08
C THR A 3 9.44 -15.70 15.74
N THR A 4 10.72 -15.48 15.52
CA THR A 4 11.30 -14.17 15.17
C THR A 4 11.70 -14.13 13.70
N LEU A 5 11.17 -13.21 12.93
CA LEU A 5 11.52 -13.04 11.53
C LEU A 5 12.23 -11.70 11.28
N LEU A 6 13.28 -11.75 10.49
CA LEU A 6 13.83 -10.58 9.79
C LEU A 6 13.04 -10.38 8.51
N ALA A 7 12.40 -9.23 8.36
CA ALA A 7 11.66 -8.87 7.16
C ALA A 7 12.38 -7.82 6.34
N ILE A 8 12.28 -7.91 5.00
CA ILE A 8 12.93 -7.00 4.04
C ILE A 8 11.91 -6.56 2.99
N GLU A 9 11.78 -5.25 2.79
CA GLU A 9 10.94 -4.62 1.77
C GLU A 9 11.77 -3.70 0.88
N THR A 10 11.70 -3.91 -0.44
CA THR A 10 12.39 -3.08 -1.45
C THR A 10 11.62 -3.00 -2.76
N SER A 11 10.29 -3.14 -2.76
CA SER A 11 9.53 -3.28 -4.03
C SER A 11 9.44 -2.01 -4.87
N CYS A 12 9.64 -0.82 -4.28
CA CYS A 12 9.49 0.46 -4.98
C CYS A 12 10.61 1.45 -4.61
N ASP A 13 10.35 2.43 -3.75
CA ASP A 13 11.29 3.49 -3.39
C ASP A 13 11.58 3.56 -1.87
N GLU A 14 11.07 2.62 -1.08
CA GLU A 14 11.44 2.42 0.31
C GLU A 14 12.37 1.21 0.47
N THR A 15 13.55 1.43 1.11
CA THR A 15 14.39 0.34 1.61
C THR A 15 14.05 0.12 3.07
N ALA A 16 13.42 -0.98 3.42
CA ALA A 16 13.03 -1.22 4.80
C ALA A 16 13.46 -2.61 5.29
N ALA A 17 13.75 -2.68 6.60
CA ALA A 17 13.95 -3.92 7.33
C ALA A 17 13.28 -3.84 8.71
N ALA A 18 12.73 -4.96 9.16
CA ALA A 18 12.03 -5.06 10.45
C ALA A 18 12.32 -6.38 11.15
N ILE A 19 12.24 -6.38 12.46
CA ILE A 19 12.19 -7.59 13.28
C ILE A 19 10.77 -7.73 13.83
N VAL A 20 10.13 -8.85 13.48
CA VAL A 20 8.75 -9.15 13.87
C VAL A 20 8.72 -10.48 14.63
N VAL A 21 8.06 -10.49 15.79
CA VAL A 21 7.90 -11.68 16.62
C VAL A 21 6.45 -12.13 16.59
N ASP A 22 6.25 -13.44 16.36
CA ASP A 22 4.93 -14.11 16.33
C ASP A 22 3.90 -13.43 15.42
N GLY A 23 4.39 -12.77 14.34
CA GLY A 23 3.54 -12.07 13.38
C GLY A 23 2.76 -10.89 13.96
N LYS A 24 3.16 -10.36 15.10
CA LYS A 24 2.43 -9.35 15.83
C LYS A 24 3.32 -8.27 16.44
N GLU A 25 4.28 -8.66 17.24
CA GLU A 25 5.16 -7.72 17.94
C GLU A 25 6.23 -7.20 16.98
N VAL A 26 6.19 -5.90 16.68
CA VAL A 26 7.19 -5.23 15.86
C VAL A 26 8.29 -4.68 16.77
N LYS A 27 9.43 -5.38 16.83
CA LYS A 27 10.57 -4.95 17.65
C LYS A 27 11.37 -3.83 17.02
N SER A 28 11.40 -3.78 15.69
CA SER A 28 12.00 -2.69 14.92
C SER A 28 11.34 -2.57 13.55
N ASN A 29 11.32 -1.37 12.97
CA ASN A 29 10.83 -1.14 11.60
C ASN A 29 11.58 0.06 11.01
N VAL A 30 12.75 -0.18 10.48
CA VAL A 30 13.65 0.84 9.93
C VAL A 30 13.33 1.05 8.46
N ILE A 31 13.02 2.28 8.09
CA ILE A 31 12.62 2.67 6.74
C ILE A 31 13.56 3.77 6.23
N TYR A 32 14.18 3.55 5.08
CA TYR A 32 14.89 4.56 4.33
C TYR A 32 14.08 4.89 3.07
N SER A 33 13.40 6.04 3.06
CA SER A 33 12.61 6.48 1.92
C SER A 33 13.44 7.32 0.93
N GLN A 34 13.17 7.11 -0.35
CA GLN A 34 13.78 7.83 -1.46
C GLN A 34 12.90 8.97 -1.99
N ILE A 35 11.78 9.30 -1.30
CA ILE A 35 10.82 10.33 -1.73
C ILE A 35 11.52 11.64 -2.07
N GLU A 36 12.46 12.13 -1.23
CA GLU A 36 13.16 13.39 -1.48
C GLU A 36 14.00 13.36 -2.76
N LEU A 37 14.59 12.20 -3.09
CA LEU A 37 15.32 12.01 -4.34
C LEU A 37 14.37 12.01 -5.54
N HIS A 38 13.27 11.28 -5.45
CA HIS A 38 12.31 11.12 -6.55
C HIS A 38 11.46 12.38 -6.79
N LYS A 39 11.32 13.27 -5.81
CA LYS A 39 10.74 14.62 -6.01
C LYS A 39 11.43 15.40 -7.13
N LEU A 40 12.74 15.25 -7.28
CA LEU A 40 13.53 15.94 -8.33
C LEU A 40 13.11 15.52 -9.74
N TYR A 41 12.56 14.32 -9.87
CA TYR A 41 12.11 13.74 -11.15
C TYR A 41 10.59 13.77 -11.32
N GLY A 42 9.87 14.21 -10.29
CA GLY A 42 8.41 14.26 -10.30
C GLY A 42 7.74 12.88 -10.18
N GLY A 43 8.46 11.86 -9.70
CA GLY A 43 7.99 10.49 -9.48
C GLY A 43 9.14 9.48 -9.48
N VAL A 44 8.84 8.24 -9.17
CA VAL A 44 9.85 7.17 -9.04
C VAL A 44 10.52 6.85 -10.39
N VAL A 45 11.86 6.82 -10.37
CA VAL A 45 12.70 6.38 -11.50
C VAL A 45 13.31 5.03 -11.14
N PRO A 46 12.90 3.92 -11.80
CA PRO A 46 13.23 2.55 -11.37
C PRO A 46 14.73 2.25 -11.24
N GLU A 47 15.56 2.75 -12.18
CA GLU A 47 17.00 2.52 -12.15
C GLU A 47 17.67 3.27 -10.98
N ILE A 48 17.23 4.49 -10.71
CA ILE A 48 17.73 5.29 -9.57
C ILE A 48 17.33 4.61 -8.26
N ALA A 49 16.08 4.14 -8.17
CA ALA A 49 15.60 3.41 -7.00
C ALA A 49 16.45 2.16 -6.74
N SER A 50 16.71 1.34 -7.78
CA SER A 50 17.53 0.14 -7.66
C SER A 50 18.92 0.42 -7.09
N ARG A 51 19.60 1.43 -7.64
CA ARG A 51 20.95 1.83 -7.18
C ARG A 51 20.95 2.29 -5.72
N LYS A 52 19.91 3.03 -5.34
CA LYS A 52 19.79 3.52 -3.97
C LYS A 52 19.51 2.40 -2.96
N HIS A 53 18.72 1.39 -3.33
CA HIS A 53 18.55 0.19 -2.52
C HIS A 53 19.89 -0.54 -2.27
N VAL A 54 20.72 -0.71 -3.30
CA VAL A 54 22.05 -1.34 -3.15
C VAL A 54 22.92 -0.57 -2.14
N GLU A 55 22.87 0.76 -2.17
CA GLU A 55 23.63 1.61 -1.23
C GLU A 55 23.14 1.47 0.23
N LYS A 56 21.84 1.19 0.44
CA LYS A 56 21.20 1.32 1.75
C LYS A 56 20.87 -0.01 2.43
N ILE A 57 20.66 -1.08 1.69
CA ILE A 57 20.10 -2.33 2.21
C ILE A 57 20.87 -2.88 3.43
N ASN A 58 22.20 -2.90 3.38
CA ASN A 58 23.01 -3.41 4.48
C ASN A 58 22.93 -2.54 5.74
N GLN A 59 22.82 -1.21 5.55
CA GLN A 59 22.73 -0.27 6.66
C GLN A 59 21.37 -0.40 7.36
N VAL A 60 20.29 -0.53 6.57
CA VAL A 60 18.92 -0.66 7.07
C VAL A 60 18.73 -1.99 7.81
N ILE A 61 19.23 -3.10 7.25
CA ILE A 61 19.17 -4.42 7.92
C ILE A 61 19.93 -4.40 9.25
N ARG A 62 21.16 -3.85 9.27
CA ARG A 62 21.93 -3.74 10.50
C ARG A 62 21.20 -2.91 11.55
N ALA A 63 20.70 -1.75 11.17
CA ALA A 63 19.96 -0.87 12.08
C ALA A 63 18.73 -1.57 12.66
N ALA A 64 17.99 -2.34 11.85
CA ALA A 64 16.82 -3.08 12.33
C ALA A 64 17.17 -4.15 13.38
N ILE A 65 18.28 -4.86 13.20
CA ILE A 65 18.77 -5.86 14.17
C ILE A 65 19.24 -5.18 15.46
N GLU A 66 20.01 -4.08 15.34
CA GLU A 66 20.51 -3.31 16.48
C GLU A 66 19.37 -2.67 17.29
N GLU A 67 18.39 -2.05 16.62
CA GLU A 67 17.22 -1.43 17.27
C GLU A 67 16.36 -2.46 18.00
N ALA A 68 16.17 -3.63 17.41
CA ALA A 68 15.44 -4.74 18.03
C ALA A 68 16.21 -5.42 19.17
N GLN A 69 17.48 -5.13 19.33
CA GLN A 69 18.39 -5.76 20.32
C GLN A 69 18.41 -7.30 20.23
N VAL A 70 18.40 -7.83 19.00
CA VAL A 70 18.48 -9.27 18.72
C VAL A 70 19.80 -9.61 18.04
N THR A 71 20.16 -10.89 18.08
CA THR A 71 21.30 -11.46 17.38
C THR A 71 20.84 -12.33 16.21
N TRP A 72 21.76 -12.80 15.36
CA TRP A 72 21.40 -13.71 14.27
C TRP A 72 20.89 -15.08 14.76
N GLU A 73 21.27 -15.47 15.95
CA GLU A 73 20.84 -16.71 16.60
C GLU A 73 19.35 -16.65 16.98
N ASP A 74 18.85 -15.46 17.34
CA ASP A 74 17.46 -15.23 17.74
C ASP A 74 16.49 -15.20 16.54
N ILE A 75 17.00 -15.09 15.31
CA ILE A 75 16.20 -14.99 14.09
C ILE A 75 15.93 -16.40 13.54
N ASP A 76 14.66 -16.77 13.40
CA ASP A 76 14.23 -18.08 12.90
C ASP A 76 14.13 -18.17 11.38
N GLY A 77 13.89 -17.04 10.70
CA GLY A 77 13.75 -17.01 9.25
C GLY A 77 13.76 -15.60 8.68
N ILE A 78 13.78 -15.52 7.34
CA ILE A 78 13.84 -14.26 6.60
C ILE A 78 12.61 -14.17 5.71
N ALA A 79 11.79 -13.13 5.91
CA ALA A 79 10.69 -12.77 5.03
C ALA A 79 11.16 -11.67 4.06
N VAL A 80 10.88 -11.81 2.77
CA VAL A 80 11.29 -10.82 1.77
C VAL A 80 10.23 -10.63 0.72
N THR A 81 9.96 -9.39 0.36
CA THR A 81 9.10 -9.08 -0.78
C THR A 81 9.76 -9.53 -2.07
N TYR A 82 9.08 -10.42 -2.80
CA TYR A 82 9.57 -10.89 -4.11
C TYR A 82 8.68 -10.44 -5.28
N GLY A 83 7.54 -9.82 -4.99
CA GLY A 83 6.60 -9.24 -5.96
C GLY A 83 5.25 -8.87 -5.34
N PRO A 84 4.41 -8.12 -6.08
CA PRO A 84 4.78 -7.33 -7.25
C PRO A 84 5.65 -6.11 -6.88
N GLY A 85 6.25 -5.47 -7.92
CA GLY A 85 7.06 -4.27 -7.73
C GLY A 85 8.04 -4.01 -8.89
N LEU A 86 8.92 -3.06 -8.71
CA LEU A 86 9.96 -2.74 -9.67
C LEU A 86 11.04 -3.84 -9.66
N VAL A 87 11.35 -4.42 -10.82
CA VAL A 87 12.22 -5.60 -10.91
C VAL A 87 13.60 -5.39 -10.29
N GLY A 88 14.25 -4.24 -10.57
CA GLY A 88 15.58 -3.95 -10.02
C GLY A 88 15.57 -3.81 -8.50
N PRO A 89 14.70 -2.98 -7.91
CA PRO A 89 14.49 -2.91 -6.47
C PRO A 89 14.21 -4.26 -5.81
N LEU A 90 13.25 -5.05 -6.32
CA LEU A 90 12.93 -6.39 -5.82
C LEU A 90 14.16 -7.31 -5.81
N LEU A 91 14.97 -7.29 -6.90
CA LEU A 91 16.19 -8.10 -6.99
C LEU A 91 17.20 -7.76 -5.89
N VAL A 92 17.28 -6.51 -5.45
CA VAL A 92 18.18 -6.12 -4.35
C VAL A 92 17.74 -6.78 -3.04
N GLY A 93 16.47 -6.69 -2.67
CA GLY A 93 15.94 -7.33 -1.46
C GLY A 93 16.05 -8.84 -1.48
N VAL A 94 15.64 -9.47 -2.58
CA VAL A 94 15.70 -10.92 -2.76
C VAL A 94 17.16 -11.42 -2.70
N SER A 95 18.11 -10.72 -3.32
CA SER A 95 19.54 -11.09 -3.27
C SER A 95 20.10 -10.95 -1.86
N ALA A 96 19.75 -9.88 -1.15
CA ALA A 96 20.16 -9.70 0.24
C ALA A 96 19.61 -10.81 1.15
N ALA A 97 18.31 -11.12 1.03
CA ALA A 97 17.68 -12.20 1.79
C ALA A 97 18.32 -13.56 1.53
N LYS A 98 18.56 -13.90 0.26
CA LYS A 98 19.24 -15.16 -0.14
C LYS A 98 20.66 -15.25 0.42
N THR A 99 21.41 -14.15 0.35
CA THR A 99 22.79 -14.09 0.87
C THR A 99 22.81 -14.32 2.38
N ILE A 100 21.92 -13.67 3.12
CA ILE A 100 21.83 -13.82 4.58
C ILE A 100 21.37 -15.25 4.93
N ALA A 101 20.35 -15.76 4.25
CA ALA A 101 19.83 -17.10 4.46
C ALA A 101 20.91 -18.16 4.28
N PHE A 102 21.68 -18.07 3.18
CA PHE A 102 22.80 -18.96 2.92
C PHE A 102 23.89 -18.85 3.99
N ALA A 103 24.33 -17.64 4.32
CA ALA A 103 25.42 -17.41 5.27
C ALA A 103 25.05 -17.79 6.71
N LYS A 104 23.78 -17.71 7.09
CA LYS A 104 23.29 -17.95 8.46
C LYS A 104 22.53 -19.27 8.61
N GLY A 105 22.33 -20.02 7.53
CA GLY A 105 21.58 -21.27 7.54
C GLY A 105 20.11 -21.08 7.92
N LYS A 106 19.49 -19.95 7.52
CA LYS A 106 18.10 -19.61 7.87
C LYS A 106 17.18 -19.85 6.68
N PRO A 107 15.93 -20.30 6.90
CA PRO A 107 14.92 -20.43 5.84
C PRO A 107 14.46 -19.06 5.31
N ILE A 108 14.01 -19.03 4.05
CA ILE A 108 13.44 -17.86 3.39
C ILE A 108 11.96 -18.07 3.15
N VAL A 109 11.17 -17.00 3.33
CA VAL A 109 9.78 -16.91 2.91
C VAL A 109 9.65 -15.72 1.96
N GLY A 110 9.27 -15.99 0.70
CA GLY A 110 8.86 -14.95 -0.25
C GLY A 110 7.48 -14.43 0.11
N VAL A 111 7.30 -13.13 0.16
CA VAL A 111 6.06 -12.47 0.54
C VAL A 111 5.56 -11.62 -0.61
N HIS A 112 4.27 -11.68 -0.86
CA HIS A 112 3.59 -10.81 -1.81
C HIS A 112 3.38 -9.41 -1.21
N HIS A 113 3.83 -8.36 -1.89
CA HIS A 113 3.79 -6.97 -1.39
C HIS A 113 2.38 -6.52 -0.96
N ILE A 114 1.35 -6.81 -1.78
CA ILE A 114 -0.03 -6.40 -1.47
C ILE A 114 -0.60 -7.20 -0.29
N GLU A 115 -0.22 -8.47 -0.14
CA GLU A 115 -0.59 -9.26 1.04
C GLU A 115 0.07 -8.68 2.30
N GLY A 116 1.28 -8.12 2.16
CA GLY A 116 1.92 -7.33 3.22
C GLY A 116 1.06 -6.16 3.66
N HIS A 117 0.58 -5.34 2.73
CA HIS A 117 -0.32 -4.22 3.05
C HIS A 117 -1.59 -4.67 3.79
N ILE A 118 -2.21 -5.78 3.37
CA ILE A 118 -3.37 -6.35 4.08
C ILE A 118 -2.96 -6.75 5.50
N ALA A 119 -1.84 -7.46 5.64
CA ALA A 119 -1.34 -7.95 6.92
C ALA A 119 -0.92 -6.84 7.90
N ALA A 120 -0.57 -5.64 7.41
CA ALA A 120 -0.29 -4.46 8.24
C ALA A 120 -1.43 -4.17 9.24
N ASN A 121 -2.67 -4.47 8.86
CA ASN A 121 -3.82 -4.31 9.75
C ASN A 121 -3.74 -5.21 11.00
N TYR A 122 -3.12 -6.38 10.91
CA TYR A 122 -3.03 -7.30 12.05
C TYR A 122 -2.09 -6.79 13.15
N ILE A 123 -1.18 -5.85 12.85
CA ILE A 123 -0.23 -5.30 13.82
C ILE A 123 -0.95 -4.65 15.01
N GLU A 124 -1.99 -3.87 14.74
CA GLU A 124 -2.67 -3.04 15.75
C GLU A 124 -4.10 -3.48 16.03
N ASN A 125 -4.68 -4.38 15.22
CA ASN A 125 -6.09 -4.76 15.31
C ASN A 125 -6.27 -6.25 15.63
N ASP A 126 -6.23 -6.62 16.92
CA ASP A 126 -6.38 -8.00 17.38
C ASP A 126 -7.73 -8.64 17.02
N GLN A 127 -8.76 -7.81 16.85
CA GLN A 127 -10.11 -8.25 16.51
C GLN A 127 -10.28 -8.53 15.02
N LEU A 128 -9.38 -8.04 14.17
CA LEU A 128 -9.43 -8.29 12.75
C LEU A 128 -8.88 -9.68 12.42
N LYS A 129 -9.79 -10.61 12.23
CA LYS A 129 -9.49 -11.99 11.79
C LYS A 129 -10.30 -12.28 10.53
N PRO A 130 -9.77 -13.08 9.60
CA PRO A 130 -10.55 -13.56 8.46
C PRO A 130 -11.84 -14.30 8.89
N PRO A 131 -12.92 -14.30 8.08
CA PRO A 131 -12.98 -13.59 6.80
C PRO A 131 -13.34 -12.10 6.94
N PHE A 132 -12.85 -11.29 5.98
CA PHE A 132 -13.20 -9.85 5.89
C PHE A 132 -12.96 -9.32 4.47
N MET A 133 -13.57 -8.17 4.15
CA MET A 133 -13.26 -7.42 2.94
C MET A 133 -12.11 -6.43 3.20
N CYS A 134 -11.18 -6.30 2.25
CA CYS A 134 -10.09 -5.32 2.35
C CYS A 134 -10.04 -4.43 1.12
N MET A 135 -10.11 -3.11 1.31
CA MET A 135 -9.78 -2.13 0.28
C MET A 135 -8.29 -1.84 0.34
N VAL A 136 -7.54 -2.28 -0.67
CA VAL A 136 -6.13 -1.94 -0.83
C VAL A 136 -6.02 -0.80 -1.84
N ALA A 137 -5.57 0.38 -1.39
CA ALA A 137 -5.38 1.57 -2.21
C ALA A 137 -3.96 2.12 -2.02
N SER A 138 -3.16 2.08 -3.07
CA SER A 138 -1.76 2.55 -3.07
C SER A 138 -1.44 3.35 -4.34
N GLY A 139 -0.18 3.71 -4.53
CA GLY A 139 0.30 4.37 -5.74
C GLY A 139 0.05 3.57 -7.02
N GLY A 140 0.24 2.25 -6.97
CA GLY A 140 0.13 1.36 -8.13
C GLY A 140 -1.08 0.43 -8.11
N HIS A 141 -1.81 0.32 -7.01
CA HIS A 141 -2.87 -0.66 -6.85
C HIS A 141 -4.15 -0.06 -6.25
N SER A 142 -5.29 -0.48 -6.78
CA SER A 142 -6.61 -0.24 -6.20
C SER A 142 -7.41 -1.53 -6.37
N HIS A 143 -7.45 -2.33 -5.29
CA HIS A 143 -8.07 -3.64 -5.27
C HIS A 143 -9.06 -3.78 -4.11
N LEU A 144 -10.20 -4.40 -4.37
CA LEU A 144 -11.04 -4.98 -3.33
C LEU A 144 -10.71 -6.47 -3.24
N VAL A 145 -10.33 -6.90 -2.05
CA VAL A 145 -9.86 -8.25 -1.78
C VAL A 145 -10.72 -8.88 -0.70
N TYR A 146 -11.34 -9.99 -1.00
CA TYR A 146 -11.95 -10.84 0.01
C TYR A 146 -10.88 -11.73 0.62
N VAL A 147 -10.57 -11.49 1.88
CA VAL A 147 -9.61 -12.25 2.68
C VAL A 147 -10.38 -13.41 3.32
N LYS A 148 -10.22 -14.61 2.77
CA LYS A 148 -10.93 -15.83 3.22
C LYS A 148 -10.32 -16.41 4.48
N ASP A 149 -8.99 -16.47 4.48
CA ASP A 149 -8.14 -16.90 5.60
C ASP A 149 -6.77 -16.23 5.47
N TYR A 150 -5.92 -16.37 6.47
CA TYR A 150 -4.53 -15.91 6.39
C TYR A 150 -3.83 -16.55 5.19
N GLY A 151 -3.35 -15.73 4.24
CA GLY A 151 -2.74 -16.19 3.00
C GLY A 151 -3.72 -16.74 1.95
N GLU A 152 -5.04 -16.58 2.12
CA GLU A 152 -6.06 -16.97 1.14
C GLU A 152 -6.89 -15.76 0.71
N PHE A 153 -6.74 -15.36 -0.55
CA PHE A 153 -7.25 -14.11 -1.09
C PHE A 153 -8.06 -14.33 -2.37
N GLU A 154 -9.10 -13.51 -2.55
CA GLU A 154 -9.85 -13.40 -3.79
C GLU A 154 -10.01 -11.93 -4.17
N ILE A 155 -9.55 -11.56 -5.37
CA ILE A 155 -9.77 -10.20 -5.89
C ILE A 155 -11.21 -10.13 -6.39
N VAL A 156 -12.02 -9.28 -5.76
CA VAL A 156 -13.43 -9.06 -6.13
C VAL A 156 -13.62 -7.80 -6.97
N GLY A 157 -12.69 -6.85 -6.89
CA GLY A 157 -12.68 -5.64 -7.69
C GLY A 157 -11.26 -5.09 -7.85
N ARG A 158 -11.00 -4.43 -8.96
CA ARG A 158 -9.69 -3.83 -9.26
C ARG A 158 -9.83 -2.58 -10.12
N THR A 159 -8.80 -1.75 -10.15
CA THR A 159 -8.78 -0.67 -11.13
C THR A 159 -8.57 -1.22 -12.54
N ARG A 160 -9.27 -0.62 -13.51
CA ARG A 160 -9.14 -0.92 -14.95
C ARG A 160 -8.12 -0.02 -15.65
N ASP A 161 -7.66 1.02 -14.95
CA ASP A 161 -6.73 2.01 -15.49
C ASP A 161 -5.83 2.58 -14.37
N ASP A 162 -5.80 3.89 -14.17
CA ASP A 162 -4.99 4.52 -13.11
C ASP A 162 -5.43 4.01 -11.72
N ALA A 163 -4.48 3.71 -10.84
CA ALA A 163 -4.76 3.50 -9.43
C ALA A 163 -5.14 4.82 -8.74
N ALA A 164 -5.82 4.74 -7.60
CA ALA A 164 -6.24 5.93 -6.85
C ALA A 164 -5.05 6.83 -6.49
N GLY A 165 -3.96 6.27 -5.95
CA GLY A 165 -2.77 7.04 -5.60
C GLY A 165 -2.09 7.68 -6.82
N GLU A 166 -2.03 6.97 -7.94
CA GLU A 166 -1.53 7.52 -9.20
C GLU A 166 -2.37 8.69 -9.69
N ALA A 167 -3.71 8.61 -9.56
CA ALA A 167 -4.61 9.72 -9.90
C ALA A 167 -4.36 10.94 -9.00
N PHE A 168 -4.15 10.73 -7.69
CA PHE A 168 -3.75 11.80 -6.77
C PHE A 168 -2.44 12.47 -7.19
N ASP A 169 -1.41 11.72 -7.56
CA ASP A 169 -0.11 12.25 -7.98
C ASP A 169 -0.22 13.04 -9.28
N LYS A 170 -0.98 12.53 -10.26
CA LYS A 170 -1.19 13.19 -11.55
C LYS A 170 -1.96 14.51 -11.40
N VAL A 171 -3.02 14.53 -10.59
CA VAL A 171 -3.80 15.75 -10.33
C VAL A 171 -3.01 16.75 -9.50
N ALA A 172 -2.29 16.32 -8.48
CA ALA A 172 -1.41 17.19 -7.69
C ALA A 172 -0.38 17.91 -8.57
N ARG A 173 0.21 17.19 -9.51
CA ARG A 173 1.15 17.76 -10.48
C ARG A 173 0.45 18.80 -11.37
N ALA A 174 -0.74 18.50 -11.86
CA ALA A 174 -1.49 19.41 -12.74
C ALA A 174 -1.86 20.74 -12.06
N ILE A 175 -2.15 20.72 -10.76
CA ILE A 175 -2.43 21.95 -9.99
C ILE A 175 -1.20 22.58 -9.34
N GLY A 176 0.01 22.04 -9.65
CA GLY A 176 1.30 22.61 -9.23
C GLY A 176 1.71 22.27 -7.79
N LEU A 177 1.18 21.20 -7.19
CA LEU A 177 1.57 20.76 -5.84
C LEU A 177 2.82 19.85 -5.86
N GLY A 178 3.12 19.19 -6.99
CA GLY A 178 4.24 18.27 -7.12
C GLY A 178 4.04 16.92 -6.41
N TYR A 179 5.12 16.16 -6.24
CA TYR A 179 5.15 14.80 -5.68
C TYR A 179 5.60 14.78 -4.20
N PRO A 180 5.13 13.85 -3.33
CA PRO A 180 3.96 12.97 -3.54
C PRO A 180 2.66 13.76 -3.49
N GLY A 181 1.68 13.38 -4.32
CA GLY A 181 0.45 14.14 -4.51
C GLY A 181 -0.61 13.92 -3.42
N GLY A 182 -0.77 12.66 -2.99
CA GLY A 182 -1.81 12.27 -2.04
C GLY A 182 -1.86 13.14 -0.78
N PRO A 183 -0.78 13.22 0.01
CA PRO A 183 -0.75 14.03 1.24
C PRO A 183 -0.96 15.53 0.98
N LYS A 184 -0.48 16.04 -0.15
CA LYS A 184 -0.62 17.46 -0.50
C LYS A 184 -2.04 17.83 -0.89
N ILE A 185 -2.72 16.95 -1.64
CA ILE A 185 -4.14 17.10 -1.97
C ILE A 185 -4.98 17.00 -0.70
N ASP A 186 -4.75 15.98 0.16
CA ASP A 186 -5.50 15.82 1.41
C ASP A 186 -5.39 17.04 2.33
N LYS A 187 -4.20 17.64 2.38
CA LYS A 187 -3.97 18.88 3.15
C LYS A 187 -4.72 20.07 2.53
N LEU A 188 -4.56 20.31 1.22
CA LEU A 188 -5.15 21.45 0.54
C LEU A 188 -6.68 21.35 0.46
N ALA A 189 -7.22 20.15 0.30
CA ALA A 189 -8.66 19.90 0.23
C ALA A 189 -9.42 20.35 1.49
N LYS A 190 -8.75 20.40 2.65
CA LYS A 190 -9.35 20.90 3.91
C LYS A 190 -9.70 22.39 3.88
N GLU A 191 -9.07 23.14 2.97
CA GLU A 191 -9.28 24.59 2.79
C GLU A 191 -10.31 24.87 1.67
N GLY A 192 -10.77 23.85 0.94
CA GLY A 192 -11.64 23.95 -0.22
C GLY A 192 -13.05 23.43 0.03
N ASN A 193 -13.94 23.74 -0.93
CA ASN A 193 -15.29 23.23 -0.97
C ASN A 193 -15.39 22.01 -1.89
N SER A 194 -15.69 20.84 -1.34
CA SER A 194 -15.80 19.58 -2.09
C SER A 194 -16.98 19.51 -3.07
N SER A 195 -17.93 20.45 -2.96
CA SER A 195 -19.09 20.58 -3.86
C SER A 195 -18.93 21.68 -4.91
N ALA A 196 -17.78 22.39 -4.95
CA ALA A 196 -17.57 23.52 -5.86
C ALA A 196 -17.55 23.08 -7.34
N ILE A 197 -17.01 21.87 -7.62
CA ILE A 197 -16.89 21.33 -8.96
C ILE A 197 -17.45 19.90 -8.97
N ASN A 198 -18.42 19.67 -9.83
CA ASN A 198 -19.03 18.34 -9.95
C ASN A 198 -18.20 17.47 -10.91
N PHE A 199 -17.13 16.87 -10.40
CA PHE A 199 -16.35 15.88 -11.16
C PHE A 199 -17.09 14.54 -11.25
N PRO A 200 -16.85 13.74 -12.33
CA PRO A 200 -17.53 12.46 -12.53
C PRO A 200 -17.08 11.40 -11.50
N ARG A 201 -18.01 10.49 -11.18
CA ARG A 201 -17.77 9.25 -10.42
C ARG A 201 -17.97 8.08 -11.36
N ALA A 202 -16.94 7.26 -11.55
CA ALA A 202 -17.00 6.12 -12.44
C ALA A 202 -17.54 4.89 -11.71
N TYR A 203 -18.85 4.64 -11.82
CA TYR A 203 -19.47 3.39 -11.42
C TYR A 203 -19.71 2.53 -12.66
N MET A 204 -19.34 1.25 -12.60
CA MET A 204 -19.45 0.32 -13.71
C MET A 204 -20.58 -0.68 -13.49
N GLU A 205 -21.50 -0.80 -14.47
CA GLU A 205 -22.64 -1.68 -14.36
C GLU A 205 -22.25 -3.16 -14.50
N ASP A 206 -21.28 -3.44 -15.39
CA ASP A 206 -20.77 -4.79 -15.68
C ASP A 206 -19.80 -5.35 -14.64
N ALA A 207 -19.23 -4.48 -13.80
CA ALA A 207 -18.29 -4.84 -12.74
C ALA A 207 -18.42 -3.88 -11.55
N PRO A 208 -19.42 -4.11 -10.68
CA PRO A 208 -19.86 -3.13 -9.69
C PRO A 208 -18.83 -2.82 -8.59
N TYR A 209 -17.74 -3.58 -8.52
CA TYR A 209 -16.66 -3.40 -7.55
C TYR A 209 -15.37 -2.88 -8.18
N ASP A 210 -15.28 -2.80 -9.52
CA ASP A 210 -14.11 -2.27 -10.20
C ASP A 210 -14.01 -0.75 -10.07
N PHE A 211 -12.81 -0.23 -10.30
CA PHE A 211 -12.51 1.19 -10.25
C PHE A 211 -11.99 1.72 -11.60
N SER A 212 -12.16 3.01 -11.83
CA SER A 212 -11.52 3.75 -12.92
C SER A 212 -11.32 5.19 -12.50
N PHE A 213 -10.09 5.69 -12.63
CA PHE A 213 -9.74 7.07 -12.26
C PHE A 213 -9.16 7.87 -13.40
N SER A 214 -8.88 7.26 -14.57
CA SER A 214 -8.33 7.97 -15.74
C SER A 214 -9.32 8.99 -16.30
N GLY A 215 -10.61 8.66 -16.32
CA GLY A 215 -11.68 9.58 -16.71
C GLY A 215 -11.82 10.77 -15.78
N LEU A 216 -11.72 10.54 -14.47
CA LEU A 216 -11.74 11.60 -13.46
C LEU A 216 -10.54 12.54 -13.62
N LYS A 217 -9.32 11.99 -13.78
CA LYS A 217 -8.12 12.79 -14.08
C LYS A 217 -8.33 13.67 -15.32
N SER A 218 -8.83 13.09 -16.41
CA SER A 218 -9.08 13.82 -17.65
C SER A 218 -10.12 14.93 -17.45
N ALA A 219 -11.15 14.71 -16.66
CA ALA A 219 -12.14 15.74 -16.31
C ALA A 219 -11.51 16.92 -15.55
N VAL A 220 -10.59 16.64 -14.61
CA VAL A 220 -9.85 17.69 -13.90
C VAL A 220 -9.00 18.50 -14.88
N LEU A 221 -8.21 17.84 -15.74
CA LEU A 221 -7.36 18.52 -16.74
C LEU A 221 -8.18 19.38 -17.70
N ASN A 222 -9.32 18.89 -18.17
CA ASN A 222 -10.23 19.63 -19.02
C ASN A 222 -10.83 20.86 -18.30
N TYR A 223 -11.18 20.72 -17.04
CA TYR A 223 -11.64 21.84 -16.22
C TYR A 223 -10.57 22.93 -16.10
N LEU A 224 -9.33 22.55 -15.76
CA LEU A 224 -8.19 23.48 -15.64
C LEU A 224 -7.92 24.22 -16.96
N ASN A 225 -7.84 23.50 -18.07
CA ASN A 225 -7.66 24.08 -19.41
C ASN A 225 -8.82 25.02 -19.80
N SER A 226 -10.06 24.65 -19.48
CA SER A 226 -11.22 25.52 -19.75
C SER A 226 -11.18 26.82 -18.96
N CYS A 227 -10.75 26.77 -17.70
CA CYS A 227 -10.58 27.96 -16.87
C CYS A 227 -9.48 28.87 -17.44
N GLU A 228 -8.33 28.29 -17.80
CA GLU A 228 -7.21 29.02 -18.40
C GLU A 228 -7.63 29.74 -19.70
N MET A 229 -8.30 29.03 -20.63
CA MET A 229 -8.80 29.61 -21.88
C MET A 229 -9.83 30.73 -21.69
N LYS A 230 -10.58 30.68 -20.60
CA LYS A 230 -11.60 31.70 -20.26
C LYS A 230 -11.06 32.83 -19.37
N GLY A 231 -9.80 32.77 -18.96
CA GLY A 231 -9.21 33.73 -18.01
C GLY A 231 -9.84 33.66 -16.61
N ILE A 232 -10.40 32.51 -16.22
CA ILE A 232 -11.01 32.29 -14.91
C ILE A 232 -9.92 31.88 -13.93
N GLU A 233 -9.79 32.60 -12.81
CA GLU A 233 -8.88 32.23 -11.74
C GLU A 233 -9.34 30.92 -11.07
N ILE A 234 -8.40 29.99 -10.90
CA ILE A 234 -8.67 28.66 -10.34
C ILE A 234 -8.42 28.69 -8.84
N ASN A 235 -9.45 28.37 -8.04
CA ASN A 235 -9.26 28.01 -6.65
C ASN A 235 -8.74 26.58 -6.54
N LYS A 236 -7.43 26.42 -6.33
CA LYS A 236 -6.78 25.10 -6.22
C LYS A 236 -7.30 24.27 -5.07
N ALA A 237 -7.75 24.88 -3.96
CA ALA A 237 -8.31 24.18 -2.82
C ALA A 237 -9.66 23.53 -3.17
N ASP A 238 -10.51 24.23 -3.93
CA ASP A 238 -11.78 23.69 -4.41
C ASP A 238 -11.57 22.55 -5.42
N VAL A 239 -10.59 22.68 -6.31
CA VAL A 239 -10.21 21.58 -7.24
C VAL A 239 -9.75 20.36 -6.46
N ALA A 240 -8.85 20.53 -5.47
CA ALA A 240 -8.33 19.46 -4.64
C ALA A 240 -9.46 18.78 -3.84
N ALA A 241 -10.34 19.57 -3.21
CA ALA A 241 -11.46 19.06 -2.41
C ALA A 241 -12.47 18.29 -3.27
N SER A 242 -12.88 18.87 -4.42
CA SER A 242 -13.86 18.25 -5.32
C SER A 242 -13.30 16.98 -5.99
N PHE A 243 -12.03 16.97 -6.38
CA PHE A 243 -11.35 15.77 -6.91
C PHE A 243 -11.26 14.68 -5.84
N GLN A 244 -10.74 15.01 -4.65
CA GLN A 244 -10.61 14.06 -3.55
C GLN A 244 -11.97 13.45 -3.19
N GLN A 245 -13.02 14.26 -3.11
CA GLN A 245 -14.38 13.76 -2.82
C GLN A 245 -14.85 12.77 -3.88
N ALA A 246 -14.58 13.03 -5.17
CA ALA A 246 -14.96 12.12 -6.24
C ALA A 246 -14.26 10.75 -6.15
N VAL A 247 -12.99 10.73 -5.74
CA VAL A 247 -12.25 9.47 -5.50
C VAL A 247 -12.82 8.74 -4.27
N ILE A 248 -13.04 9.48 -3.16
CA ILE A 248 -13.51 8.92 -1.90
C ILE A 248 -14.90 8.29 -2.05
N ASP A 249 -15.82 8.97 -2.76
CA ASP A 249 -17.16 8.45 -2.99
C ASP A 249 -17.11 7.06 -3.62
N VAL A 250 -16.35 6.90 -4.71
CA VAL A 250 -16.24 5.61 -5.41
C VAL A 250 -15.55 4.55 -4.57
N LEU A 251 -14.44 4.89 -3.87
CA LEU A 251 -13.73 3.94 -3.01
C LEU A 251 -14.63 3.48 -1.86
N THR A 252 -15.34 4.40 -1.21
CA THR A 252 -16.22 4.10 -0.07
C THR A 252 -17.42 3.26 -0.50
N ASP A 253 -18.14 3.69 -1.56
CA ASP A 253 -19.35 3.00 -2.00
C ASP A 253 -19.06 1.57 -2.46
N ASN A 254 -18.03 1.36 -3.30
CA ASN A 254 -17.69 0.04 -3.78
C ASN A 254 -17.19 -0.87 -2.66
N SER A 255 -16.40 -0.34 -1.71
CA SER A 255 -15.88 -1.12 -0.59
C SER A 255 -16.97 -1.61 0.34
N VAL A 256 -17.88 -0.72 0.74
CA VAL A 256 -18.98 -1.08 1.65
C VAL A 256 -19.99 -1.99 0.95
N ARG A 257 -20.30 -1.74 -0.33
CA ARG A 257 -21.15 -2.62 -1.14
C ARG A 257 -20.56 -4.02 -1.22
N ALA A 258 -19.28 -4.15 -1.58
CA ALA A 258 -18.61 -5.46 -1.66
C ALA A 258 -18.62 -6.19 -0.30
N ALA A 259 -18.35 -5.48 0.81
CA ALA A 259 -18.41 -6.09 2.14
C ALA A 259 -19.81 -6.67 2.43
N LYS A 260 -20.87 -5.93 2.12
CA LYS A 260 -22.25 -6.38 2.34
C LYS A 260 -22.64 -7.55 1.42
N ASP A 261 -22.33 -7.46 0.15
CA ASP A 261 -22.71 -8.48 -0.84
C ASP A 261 -21.97 -9.81 -0.59
N TYR A 262 -20.75 -9.75 -0.01
CA TYR A 262 -20.00 -10.93 0.42
C TYR A 262 -20.32 -11.37 1.87
N GLY A 263 -21.24 -10.69 2.55
CA GLY A 263 -21.62 -11.02 3.93
C GLY A 263 -20.50 -10.79 4.95
N CYS A 264 -19.57 -9.87 4.65
CA CYS A 264 -18.49 -9.53 5.57
C CYS A 264 -18.97 -8.56 6.64
N GLU A 265 -18.83 -8.92 7.91
CA GLU A 265 -19.09 -8.03 9.04
C GLU A 265 -17.96 -6.99 9.24
N LYS A 266 -16.80 -7.20 8.60
CA LYS A 266 -15.58 -6.41 8.76
C LYS A 266 -15.07 -5.91 7.40
N LEU A 267 -14.64 -4.66 7.38
CA LEU A 267 -13.95 -4.01 6.27
C LEU A 267 -12.61 -3.45 6.77
N ALA A 268 -11.52 -3.78 6.09
CA ALA A 268 -10.21 -3.21 6.35
C ALA A 268 -9.79 -2.27 5.20
N LEU A 269 -8.98 -1.25 5.54
CA LEU A 269 -8.34 -0.36 4.59
C LEU A 269 -6.82 -0.55 4.67
N ALA A 270 -6.14 -0.62 3.52
CA ALA A 270 -4.70 -0.85 3.43
C ALA A 270 -4.05 -0.07 2.28
N GLY A 271 -2.72 0.05 2.30
CA GLY A 271 -1.93 0.78 1.30
C GLY A 271 -1.78 2.26 1.59
N GLY A 272 -0.90 2.95 0.85
CA GLY A 272 -0.52 4.35 1.12
C GLY A 272 -1.68 5.35 1.12
N VAL A 273 -2.72 5.13 0.29
CA VAL A 273 -3.92 5.97 0.26
C VAL A 273 -4.76 5.80 1.54
N ALA A 274 -4.56 4.73 2.30
CA ALA A 274 -5.17 4.56 3.62
C ALA A 274 -4.76 5.65 4.63
N SER A 275 -3.70 6.40 4.36
CA SER A 275 -3.32 7.57 5.17
C SER A 275 -4.20 8.80 4.92
N ASN A 276 -5.03 8.81 3.86
CA ASN A 276 -5.91 9.93 3.54
C ASN A 276 -6.98 10.11 4.62
N SER A 277 -7.00 11.28 5.25
CA SER A 277 -7.86 11.55 6.41
C SER A 277 -9.35 11.56 6.05
N SER A 278 -9.68 12.10 4.88
CA SER A 278 -11.08 12.20 4.42
C SER A 278 -11.63 10.84 4.00
N LEU A 279 -10.81 9.97 3.39
CA LEU A 279 -11.21 8.59 3.07
C LEU A 279 -11.50 7.78 4.35
N ARG A 280 -10.62 7.89 5.35
CA ARG A 280 -10.87 7.24 6.66
C ARG A 280 -12.18 7.68 7.26
N GLN A 281 -12.42 9.00 7.31
CA GLN A 281 -13.65 9.56 7.89
C GLN A 281 -14.89 9.06 7.14
N SER A 282 -14.86 9.06 5.81
CA SER A 282 -15.97 8.59 4.97
C SER A 282 -16.27 7.10 5.24
N LEU A 283 -15.25 6.26 5.33
CA LEU A 283 -15.42 4.83 5.63
C LEU A 283 -15.92 4.59 7.06
N ILE A 284 -15.41 5.33 8.06
CA ILE A 284 -15.91 5.26 9.45
C ILE A 284 -17.42 5.53 9.48
N GLU A 285 -17.85 6.64 8.87
CA GLU A 285 -19.25 7.04 8.87
C GLU A 285 -20.16 6.08 8.08
N ARG A 286 -19.67 5.62 6.92
CA ARG A 286 -20.45 4.72 6.08
C ARG A 286 -20.57 3.33 6.69
N CYS A 287 -19.49 2.77 7.20
CA CYS A 287 -19.47 1.46 7.86
C CYS A 287 -20.36 1.47 9.11
N ALA A 288 -20.30 2.52 9.92
CA ALA A 288 -21.16 2.66 11.10
C ALA A 288 -22.66 2.66 10.74
N ARG A 289 -23.05 3.34 9.65
CA ARG A 289 -24.42 3.34 9.16
C ARG A 289 -24.91 1.99 8.63
N GLU A 290 -24.00 1.20 8.07
CA GLU A 290 -24.30 -0.09 7.45
C GLU A 290 -24.07 -1.28 8.39
N GLY A 291 -23.62 -1.03 9.63
CA GLY A 291 -23.36 -2.08 10.63
C GLY A 291 -22.11 -2.93 10.32
N VAL A 292 -21.13 -2.36 9.63
CA VAL A 292 -19.85 -3.00 9.30
C VAL A 292 -18.78 -2.47 10.23
N GLU A 293 -17.97 -3.35 10.83
CA GLU A 293 -16.80 -2.96 11.61
C GLU A 293 -15.67 -2.51 10.67
N PHE A 294 -15.08 -1.33 10.94
CA PHE A 294 -14.05 -0.77 10.08
C PHE A 294 -12.67 -0.75 10.76
N TYR A 295 -11.65 -1.22 10.04
CA TYR A 295 -10.27 -1.33 10.50
C TYR A 295 -9.30 -0.65 9.54
N TYR A 296 -8.28 -0.01 10.10
CA TYR A 296 -7.17 0.59 9.34
C TYR A 296 -5.92 0.67 10.20
N PRO A 297 -4.70 0.59 9.61
CA PRO A 297 -3.47 0.69 10.38
C PRO A 297 -3.10 2.16 10.64
N SER A 298 -2.23 2.39 11.61
CA SER A 298 -1.61 3.71 11.82
C SER A 298 -0.79 4.14 10.59
N PRO A 299 -0.53 5.45 10.40
CA PRO A 299 0.11 5.97 9.19
C PRO A 299 1.46 5.31 8.85
N VAL A 300 2.25 4.91 9.85
CA VAL A 300 3.56 4.27 9.66
C VAL A 300 3.46 2.91 8.98
N TYR A 301 2.34 2.21 9.13
CA TYR A 301 2.09 0.91 8.51
C TYR A 301 1.24 0.98 7.23
N CYS A 302 0.77 2.18 6.84
CA CYS A 302 0.04 2.36 5.59
C CYS A 302 0.95 2.37 4.37
N THR A 303 2.12 3.02 4.48
CA THR A 303 3.11 3.09 3.40
C THR A 303 4.02 1.86 3.43
N ASP A 304 4.86 1.72 2.39
CA ASP A 304 5.78 0.59 2.27
C ASP A 304 6.72 0.51 3.48
N ASN A 305 6.71 -0.64 4.14
CA ASN A 305 7.50 -0.90 5.33
C ASN A 305 7.77 -2.41 5.48
N ALA A 306 8.77 -2.78 6.26
CA ALA A 306 9.12 -4.19 6.39
C ALA A 306 8.32 -4.91 7.49
N ALA A 307 7.71 -4.20 8.44
CA ALA A 307 6.89 -4.85 9.47
C ALA A 307 5.69 -5.57 8.84
N MET A 308 5.03 -4.96 7.84
CA MET A 308 3.93 -5.57 7.09
C MET A 308 4.35 -6.88 6.41
N ILE A 309 5.59 -6.92 5.90
CA ILE A 309 6.17 -8.10 5.25
C ILE A 309 6.50 -9.18 6.29
N GLY A 310 6.98 -8.79 7.47
CA GLY A 310 7.22 -9.71 8.59
C GLY A 310 5.95 -10.38 9.09
N VAL A 311 4.86 -9.62 9.19
CA VAL A 311 3.55 -10.15 9.62
C VAL A 311 2.98 -11.11 8.58
N ALA A 312 2.95 -10.74 7.29
CA ALA A 312 2.50 -11.63 6.22
C ALA A 312 3.39 -12.88 6.13
N GLY A 313 4.71 -12.68 6.20
CA GLY A 313 5.71 -13.75 6.18
C GLY A 313 5.58 -14.73 7.35
N TYR A 314 5.17 -14.26 8.53
CA TYR A 314 4.92 -15.13 9.68
C TYR A 314 3.81 -16.14 9.40
N HIS A 315 2.67 -15.70 8.85
CA HIS A 315 1.57 -16.59 8.53
C HIS A 315 1.96 -17.67 7.51
N GLU A 316 2.77 -17.32 6.54
CA GLU A 316 3.35 -18.29 5.60
C GLU A 316 4.37 -19.21 6.27
N PHE A 317 5.22 -18.65 7.14
CA PHE A 317 6.24 -19.39 7.86
C PHE A 317 5.66 -20.48 8.75
N ILE A 318 4.61 -20.19 9.53
CA ILE A 318 3.98 -21.17 10.42
C ILE A 318 3.20 -22.26 9.65
N LYS A 319 2.71 -21.95 8.43
CA LYS A 319 2.13 -22.94 7.50
C LYS A 319 3.18 -23.90 6.90
N GLY A 320 4.47 -23.64 7.10
CA GLY A 320 5.55 -24.43 6.56
C GLY A 320 6.06 -23.98 5.19
N THR A 321 5.60 -22.86 4.65
CA THR A 321 6.11 -22.29 3.40
C THR A 321 7.60 -21.98 3.54
N ARG A 322 8.40 -22.51 2.63
CA ARG A 322 9.85 -22.27 2.54
C ARG A 322 10.25 -22.16 1.08
N HIS A 323 11.06 -21.18 0.79
CA HIS A 323 11.66 -21.00 -0.53
C HIS A 323 13.15 -21.35 -0.46
N ASP A 324 13.66 -21.89 -1.53
CA ASP A 324 15.08 -22.15 -1.69
C ASP A 324 15.81 -20.94 -2.32
N LEU A 325 17.08 -21.12 -2.62
CA LEU A 325 17.91 -20.08 -3.23
C LEU A 325 17.57 -19.79 -4.70
N THR A 326 16.60 -20.49 -5.29
CA THR A 326 16.09 -20.17 -6.64
C THR A 326 15.01 -19.10 -6.63
N LEU A 327 14.48 -18.70 -5.45
CA LEU A 327 13.53 -17.59 -5.34
C LEU A 327 14.01 -16.39 -6.15
N ASN A 328 13.12 -15.83 -6.97
CA ASN A 328 13.45 -14.71 -7.84
C ASN A 328 12.38 -13.62 -7.77
N ALA A 329 12.72 -12.42 -8.22
CA ALA A 329 11.77 -11.32 -8.34
C ALA A 329 10.69 -11.61 -9.40
N VAL A 330 9.43 -11.36 -9.06
CA VAL A 330 8.27 -11.50 -9.93
C VAL A 330 7.50 -10.16 -9.99
N PRO A 331 7.89 -9.24 -10.90
CA PRO A 331 7.34 -7.87 -10.92
C PRO A 331 5.84 -7.76 -11.02
N ASN A 332 5.21 -8.71 -11.70
CA ASN A 332 3.76 -8.73 -11.96
C ASN A 332 3.05 -9.87 -11.21
N LEU A 333 3.58 -10.27 -10.05
CA LEU A 333 2.99 -11.31 -9.22
C LEU A 333 1.54 -10.96 -8.87
N LYS A 334 0.62 -11.89 -9.09
CA LYS A 334 -0.78 -11.67 -8.74
C LYS A 334 -1.05 -12.11 -7.31
N ILE A 335 -1.96 -11.43 -6.64
CA ILE A 335 -2.35 -11.78 -5.27
C ILE A 335 -2.90 -13.22 -5.23
N GLY A 336 -2.44 -14.00 -4.25
CA GLY A 336 -2.77 -15.43 -4.14
C GLY A 336 -1.89 -16.37 -5.00
N GLU A 337 -1.04 -15.84 -5.90
CA GLU A 337 0.00 -16.65 -6.58
C GLU A 337 1.22 -16.81 -5.65
N ARG A 338 1.89 -17.97 -5.76
CA ARG A 338 3.07 -18.32 -4.97
C ARG A 338 4.23 -18.73 -5.88
#